data_c157e505e8c31c13b7bd4c244bb7caaa
#
_entry.id   c157e505e8c31c13b7bd4c244bb7caaa
#
_cell.length_a   1.000
_cell.length_b   1.000
_cell.length_c   1.000
_cell.angle_alpha   90.00
_cell.angle_beta   90.00
_cell.angle_gamma   90.00
#
_symmetry.space_group_name_H-M   'P 1'
#
loop_
_entity.id
_entity.type
_entity.pdbx_description
1 polymer ?
#
loop_
_entity_poly.entity_id
_entity_poly.type
_entity_poly.pdbx_seq_one_letter_code
_entity_poly.pdbx_strand_id
1 'polypeptide(L)'
;IDGTASWWTACHGYNHPHIVAAMQAQLAEMPHVMFGGLAHEQAFRLATRLAALTPGDLDRVFFAEGGSVAVEVAMKMALQYFINRGQPERTRFV
;
A
#
# COMPACT_ATOMS: atom_id res chain seq x y z
N ILE A 1 -10.53 17.43 -21.54
CA ILE A 1 -9.14 17.35 -21.01
C ILE A 1 -9.26 17.13 -19.51
N ASP A 2 -8.65 16.08 -18.99
CA ASP A 2 -8.56 15.81 -17.56
C ASP A 2 -7.34 16.53 -16.96
N GLY A 3 -7.55 17.69 -16.35
CA GLY A 3 -6.50 18.50 -15.74
C GLY A 3 -5.98 17.94 -14.39
N THR A 4 -6.65 16.93 -13.86
CA THR A 4 -6.26 16.30 -12.59
C THR A 4 -5.56 14.93 -12.76
N ALA A 5 -5.39 14.48 -14.01
CA ALA A 5 -4.84 13.17 -14.35
C ALA A 5 -5.53 12.03 -13.58
N SER A 6 -6.87 12.04 -13.57
CA SER A 6 -7.70 11.08 -12.82
C SER A 6 -7.26 10.96 -11.35
N TRP A 7 -7.20 12.09 -10.66
CA TRP A 7 -6.74 12.18 -9.27
C TRP A 7 -5.31 11.62 -9.11
N TRP A 8 -4.43 12.00 -10.07
CA TRP A 8 -3.01 11.68 -10.12
C TRP A 8 -2.67 10.24 -10.54
N THR A 9 -3.68 9.41 -10.79
CA THR A 9 -3.43 8.00 -11.17
C THR A 9 -2.92 7.85 -12.62
N ALA A 10 -3.26 8.80 -13.50
CA ALA A 10 -2.86 8.78 -14.91
C ALA A 10 -1.63 9.67 -15.21
N CYS A 11 -0.68 9.78 -14.27
CA CYS A 11 0.51 10.62 -14.42
C CYS A 11 1.42 10.19 -15.60
N HIS A 12 1.30 8.94 -16.06
CA HIS A 12 1.98 8.42 -17.24
C HIS A 12 1.08 8.32 -18.50
N GLY A 13 -0.13 8.89 -18.42
CA GLY A 13 -1.18 8.74 -19.44
C GLY A 13 -2.09 7.55 -19.19
N TYR A 14 -3.24 7.52 -19.88
CA TYR A 14 -4.31 6.55 -19.62
C TYR A 14 -3.98 5.12 -20.10
N ASN A 15 -3.22 4.97 -21.15
CA ASN A 15 -2.90 3.67 -21.75
C ASN A 15 -1.39 3.57 -22.06
N HIS A 16 -0.56 3.84 -21.08
CA HIS A 16 0.87 3.73 -21.26
C HIS A 16 1.24 2.27 -21.64
N PRO A 17 1.90 2.02 -22.79
CA PRO A 17 2.06 0.66 -23.34
C PRO A 17 2.76 -0.30 -22.37
N HIS A 18 3.78 0.17 -21.68
CA HIS A 18 4.50 -0.66 -20.70
C HIS A 18 3.61 -1.08 -19.53
N ILE A 19 2.78 -0.16 -19.01
CA ILE A 19 1.87 -0.45 -17.89
C ILE A 19 0.80 -1.45 -18.32
N VAL A 20 0.19 -1.22 -19.49
CA VAL A 20 -0.83 -2.12 -20.06
C VAL A 20 -0.25 -3.52 -20.26
N ALA A 21 0.91 -3.64 -20.87
CA ALA A 21 1.56 -4.94 -21.10
C ALA A 21 1.88 -5.67 -19.79
N ALA A 22 2.38 -4.97 -18.77
CA ALA A 22 2.68 -5.54 -17.47
C ALA A 22 1.41 -6.04 -16.75
N MET A 23 0.31 -5.28 -16.83
CA MET A 23 -0.97 -5.68 -16.26
C MET A 23 -1.54 -6.92 -16.97
N GLN A 24 -1.49 -6.96 -18.31
CA GLN A 24 -1.95 -8.11 -19.09
C GLN A 24 -1.14 -9.38 -18.77
N ALA A 25 0.19 -9.26 -18.65
CA ALA A 25 1.04 -10.38 -18.27
C ALA A 25 0.70 -10.90 -16.87
N GLN A 26 0.51 -10.00 -15.91
CA GLN A 26 0.14 -10.39 -14.54
C GLN A 26 -1.24 -11.02 -14.46
N LEU A 27 -2.21 -10.53 -15.22
CA LEU A 27 -3.55 -11.13 -15.29
C LEU A 27 -3.53 -12.55 -15.87
N ALA A 28 -2.67 -12.80 -16.84
CA ALA A 28 -2.51 -14.14 -17.42
C ALA A 28 -1.81 -15.13 -16.46
N GLU A 29 -0.92 -14.66 -15.61
CA GLU A 29 -0.21 -15.47 -14.62
C GLU A 29 -1.07 -15.69 -13.35
N MET A 30 -1.50 -14.60 -12.72
CA MET A 30 -2.26 -14.64 -11.47
C MET A 30 -3.01 -13.32 -11.27
N PRO A 31 -4.34 -13.28 -11.48
CA PRO A 31 -5.11 -12.05 -11.34
C PRO A 31 -5.30 -11.61 -9.89
N HIS A 32 -5.34 -12.56 -8.96
CA HIS A 32 -5.54 -12.28 -7.53
C HIS A 32 -5.13 -13.46 -6.66
N VAL A 33 -4.56 -13.15 -5.49
CA VAL A 33 -4.43 -14.07 -4.37
C VAL A 33 -4.59 -13.29 -3.05
N MET A 34 -5.28 -13.86 -2.08
CA MET A 34 -5.43 -13.25 -0.75
C MET A 34 -4.11 -13.27 0.03
N PHE A 35 -3.90 -12.30 0.91
CA PHE A 35 -2.75 -12.29 1.83
C PHE A 35 -3.00 -13.05 3.16
N GLY A 36 -4.08 -13.79 3.27
CA GLY A 36 -4.37 -14.65 4.42
C GLY A 36 -3.54 -15.95 4.40
N GLY A 37 -2.26 -15.84 4.67
CA GLY A 37 -1.30 -16.94 4.64
C GLY A 37 -0.65 -17.21 3.28
N LEU A 38 -0.99 -16.43 2.26
CA LEU A 38 -0.42 -16.49 0.91
C LEU A 38 0.21 -15.15 0.55
N ALA A 39 1.07 -15.16 -0.47
CA ALA A 39 1.66 -13.95 -1.03
C ALA A 39 2.07 -14.21 -2.49
N HIS A 40 2.42 -13.16 -3.23
CA HIS A 40 2.87 -13.25 -4.60
C HIS A 40 4.08 -12.33 -4.85
N GLU A 41 4.81 -12.64 -5.91
CA GLU A 41 6.09 -11.98 -6.25
C GLU A 41 5.96 -10.45 -6.35
N GLN A 42 4.91 -9.94 -6.98
CA GLN A 42 4.74 -8.49 -7.18
C GLN A 42 4.58 -7.74 -5.85
N ALA A 43 3.90 -8.32 -4.87
CA ALA A 43 3.78 -7.74 -3.54
C ALA A 43 5.13 -7.70 -2.81
N PHE A 44 5.91 -8.77 -2.87
CA PHE A 44 7.26 -8.80 -2.27
C PHE A 44 8.16 -7.73 -2.90
N ARG A 45 8.20 -7.65 -4.22
CA ARG A 45 9.01 -6.66 -4.94
C ARG A 45 8.60 -5.23 -4.59
N LEU A 46 7.30 -4.96 -4.53
CA LEU A 46 6.79 -3.63 -4.15
C LEU A 46 7.13 -3.31 -2.70
N ALA A 47 6.91 -4.24 -1.76
CA ALA A 47 7.23 -4.04 -0.35
C ALA A 47 8.73 -3.75 -0.15
N THR A 48 9.61 -4.51 -0.79
CA THR A 48 11.05 -4.29 -0.73
C THR A 48 11.45 -2.91 -1.25
N ARG A 49 10.85 -2.48 -2.37
CA ARG A 49 11.14 -1.14 -2.93
C ARG A 49 10.61 -0.01 -2.04
N LEU A 50 9.42 -0.17 -1.47
CA LEU A 50 8.85 0.81 -0.54
C LEU A 50 9.70 0.93 0.73
N ALA A 51 10.08 -0.18 1.33
CA ALA A 51 10.96 -0.19 2.50
C ALA A 51 12.30 0.50 2.22
N ALA A 52 12.87 0.33 1.02
CA ALA A 52 14.10 1.01 0.63
C ALA A 52 13.96 2.52 0.40
N LEU A 53 12.74 3.01 0.18
CA LEU A 53 12.46 4.45 0.00
C LEU A 53 12.14 5.17 1.30
N THR A 54 11.78 4.44 2.35
CA THR A 54 11.43 5.03 3.66
C THR A 54 12.68 5.24 4.52
N PRO A 55 12.73 6.31 5.33
CA PRO A 55 13.87 6.57 6.20
C PRO A 55 13.87 5.70 7.46
N GLY A 56 15.05 5.50 8.03
CA GLY A 56 15.23 4.81 9.29
C GLY A 56 14.95 3.32 9.22
N ASP A 57 14.23 2.80 10.20
CA ASP A 57 13.86 1.40 10.36
C ASP A 57 12.41 1.07 9.92
N LEU A 58 11.82 1.92 9.08
CA LEU A 58 10.48 1.72 8.51
C LEU A 58 10.53 0.66 7.40
N ASP A 59 10.80 -0.59 7.76
CA ASP A 59 11.02 -1.73 6.87
C ASP A 59 9.79 -2.66 6.73
N ARG A 60 8.67 -2.31 7.36
CA ARG A 60 7.43 -3.09 7.33
C ARG A 60 6.38 -2.41 6.48
N VAL A 61 5.82 -3.15 5.54
CA VAL A 61 4.80 -2.65 4.61
C VAL A 61 3.49 -3.38 4.84
N PHE A 62 2.41 -2.62 5.02
CA PHE A 62 1.05 -3.12 5.08
C PHE A 62 0.27 -2.56 3.89
N PHE A 63 -0.23 -3.45 3.04
CA PHE A 63 -1.04 -3.08 1.89
C PHE A 63 -2.51 -2.93 2.26
N ALA A 64 -3.15 -1.88 1.73
CA ALA A 64 -4.58 -1.64 1.85
C ALA A 64 -5.14 -1.23 0.49
N GLU A 65 -6.43 -1.46 0.28
CA GLU A 65 -7.11 -1.22 -0.99
C GLU A 65 -7.41 0.26 -1.27
N GLY A 66 -7.24 1.13 -0.27
CA GLY A 66 -7.52 2.55 -0.44
C GLY A 66 -6.89 3.41 0.63
N GLY A 67 -6.71 4.71 0.34
CA GLY A 67 -6.08 5.66 1.24
C GLY A 67 -6.80 5.82 2.58
N SER A 68 -8.13 5.87 2.57
CA SER A 68 -8.94 5.96 3.81
C SER A 68 -8.75 4.75 4.70
N VAL A 69 -8.72 3.55 4.13
CA VAL A 69 -8.46 2.30 4.85
C VAL A 69 -7.04 2.28 5.41
N ALA A 70 -6.06 2.68 4.61
CA ALA A 70 -4.67 2.77 5.06
C ALA A 70 -4.51 3.71 6.27
N VAL A 71 -5.15 4.87 6.24
CA VAL A 71 -5.14 5.83 7.35
C VAL A 71 -5.84 5.24 8.59
N GLU A 72 -7.00 4.62 8.45
CA GLU A 72 -7.69 3.97 9.57
C GLU A 72 -6.85 2.87 10.21
N VAL A 73 -6.21 2.04 9.40
CA VAL A 73 -5.29 1.00 9.89
C VAL A 73 -4.11 1.62 10.63
N ALA A 74 -3.49 2.68 10.08
CA ALA A 74 -2.39 3.38 10.72
C ALA A 74 -2.79 3.96 12.09
N MET A 75 -3.98 4.55 12.19
CA MET A 75 -4.53 5.05 13.46
C MET A 75 -4.72 3.93 14.48
N LYS A 76 -5.31 2.80 14.07
CA LYS A 76 -5.47 1.62 14.94
C LYS A 76 -4.13 1.05 15.39
N MET A 77 -3.15 0.97 14.48
CA MET A 77 -1.79 0.54 14.82
C MET A 77 -1.13 1.46 15.85
N ALA A 78 -1.29 2.78 15.70
CA ALA A 78 -0.75 3.76 16.64
C ALA A 78 -1.38 3.60 18.04
N LEU A 79 -2.70 3.43 18.13
CA LEU A 79 -3.38 3.16 19.40
C LEU A 79 -2.87 1.87 20.03
N GLN A 80 -2.82 0.80 19.26
CA GLN A 80 -2.37 -0.51 19.77
C GLN A 80 -0.91 -0.49 20.22
N TYR A 81 -0.06 0.28 19.53
CA TYR A 81 1.34 0.47 19.94
C TYR A 81 1.43 1.06 21.36
N PHE A 82 0.68 2.12 21.65
CA PHE A 82 0.69 2.74 22.97
C PHE A 82 0.06 1.86 24.06
N ILE A 83 -1.02 1.15 23.74
CA ILE A 83 -1.60 0.15 24.66
C ILE A 83 -0.56 -0.91 25.03
N ASN A 84 0.13 -1.46 24.04
CA ASN A 84 1.16 -2.49 24.25
C ASN A 84 2.37 -1.98 25.04
N ARG A 85 2.60 -0.66 25.06
CA ARG A 85 3.62 -0.01 25.89
C ARG A 85 3.14 0.39 27.29
N GLY A 86 1.94 0.00 27.69
CA GLY A 86 1.38 0.34 28.99
C GLY A 86 0.89 1.79 29.10
N GLN A 87 0.55 2.42 27.99
CA GLN A 87 0.04 3.80 27.92
C GLN A 87 -1.37 3.81 27.29
N PRO A 88 -2.36 3.10 27.87
CA PRO A 88 -3.68 2.94 27.25
C PRO A 88 -4.51 4.23 27.23
N GLU A 89 -4.11 5.26 27.97
CA GLU A 89 -4.75 6.58 27.98
C GLU A 89 -4.47 7.40 26.70
N ARG A 90 -3.49 7.03 25.90
CA ARG A 90 -3.12 7.73 24.65
C ARG A 90 -4.02 7.29 23.49
N THR A 91 -5.28 7.74 23.52
CA THR A 91 -6.33 7.33 22.57
C THR A 91 -6.82 8.46 21.66
N ARG A 92 -6.23 9.65 21.73
CA ARG A 92 -6.67 10.80 20.94
C ARG A 92 -5.65 11.15 19.86
N PHE A 93 -6.16 11.50 18.68
CA PHE A 93 -5.41 12.09 17.59
C PHE A 93 -5.68 13.60 17.54
N VAL A 94 -4.70 14.39 17.17
CA VAL A 94 -4.76 15.84 17.03
C VAL A 94 -4.32 16.26 15.63
#